data_cd00055ada65d5e3742e6db88ba254e7
#
_entry.id   cd00055ada65d5e3742e6db88ba254e7
#
_cell.length_a   1.000
_cell.length_b   1.000
_cell.length_c   1.000
_cell.angle_alpha   90.00
_cell.angle_beta   90.00
_cell.angle_gamma   90.00
#
_symmetry.space_group_name_H-M   'P 1'
#
loop_
_entity.id
_entity.type
_entity.pdbx_description
1 polymer ?
#
loop_
_entity_poly.entity_id
_entity_poly.type
_entity_poly.pdbx_seq_one_letter_code
_entity_poly.pdbx_strand_id
1 'polypeptide(L)'
;PSNLRKQWNQELLEKFYLPSIILETKSFNDEVKTGNFNPFNQSENIIICSYQFAKSKAHYIEQTKWDLVIIDEAHRLRNVYKPSNKTANAIKEALMPYKKVLLTATPLQNSILELYGLVSIIDDYVFGDLKSFKAQYSRIVDEENYEELRNRIKPVCHRTLRKQVLEYINYTNRIPICE
;
A
#
# COMPACT_ATOMS: atom_id res chain seq x y z
N PRO A 1 1.35 -1.53 12.11
CA PRO A 1 1.37 -1.36 13.58
C PRO A 1 0.08 -0.73 14.07
N SER A 2 -0.34 -1.06 15.30
CA SER A 2 -1.57 -0.50 15.88
C SER A 2 -1.52 1.03 16.00
N ASN A 3 -0.35 1.57 16.30
CA ASN A 3 -0.13 3.01 16.45
C ASN A 3 -0.39 3.78 15.14
N LEU A 4 0.02 3.25 13.98
CA LEU A 4 -0.23 3.89 12.69
C LEU A 4 -1.73 4.01 12.38
N ARG A 5 -2.53 2.99 12.72
CA ARG A 5 -3.98 3.05 12.49
C ARG A 5 -4.66 4.14 13.32
N LYS A 6 -4.24 4.30 14.58
CA LYS A 6 -4.73 5.38 15.45
C LYS A 6 -4.28 6.75 14.94
N GLN A 7 -3.04 6.85 14.49
CA GLN A 7 -2.52 8.08 13.90
C GLN A 7 -3.31 8.47 12.64
N TRP A 8 -3.53 7.53 11.71
CA TRP A 8 -4.36 7.77 10.53
C TRP A 8 -5.77 8.25 10.90
N ASN A 9 -6.43 7.57 11.85
CA ASN A 9 -7.76 7.95 12.33
C ASN A 9 -7.79 9.39 12.88
N GLN A 10 -6.81 9.71 13.72
CA GLN A 10 -6.69 11.06 14.30
C GLN A 10 -6.40 12.11 13.24
N GLU A 11 -5.44 11.89 12.35
CA GLU A 11 -5.05 12.88 11.33
C GLU A 11 -6.16 13.10 10.28
N LEU A 12 -6.88 12.07 9.90
CA LEU A 12 -8.03 12.20 9.01
C LEU A 12 -9.11 13.10 9.62
N LEU A 13 -9.41 12.91 10.90
CA LEU A 13 -10.39 13.71 11.58
C LEU A 13 -9.92 15.14 11.84
N GLU A 14 -8.71 15.32 12.42
CA GLU A 14 -8.23 16.62 12.86
C GLU A 14 -7.82 17.56 11.71
N LYS A 15 -7.23 16.99 10.64
CA LYS A 15 -6.68 17.79 9.54
C LYS A 15 -7.61 17.89 8.33
N PHE A 16 -8.42 16.84 8.10
CA PHE A 16 -9.24 16.76 6.89
C PHE A 16 -10.74 16.70 7.18
N TYR A 17 -11.14 16.62 8.45
CA TYR A 17 -12.55 16.48 8.87
C TYR A 17 -13.25 15.27 8.25
N LEU A 18 -12.47 14.21 7.97
CA LEU A 18 -12.96 12.97 7.38
C LEU A 18 -13.18 11.93 8.48
N PRO A 19 -14.42 11.48 8.69
CA PRO A 19 -14.71 10.43 9.66
C PRO A 19 -14.09 9.11 9.20
N SER A 20 -13.54 8.37 10.15
CA SER A 20 -12.95 7.06 9.87
C SER A 20 -13.17 6.09 11.02
N ILE A 21 -13.22 4.81 10.70
CA ILE A 21 -13.35 3.73 11.68
C ILE A 21 -12.21 2.73 11.56
N ILE A 22 -11.75 2.24 12.70
CA ILE A 22 -10.74 1.18 12.75
C ILE A 22 -11.47 -0.15 12.89
N LEU A 23 -11.46 -0.96 11.82
CA LEU A 23 -11.99 -2.32 11.87
C LEU A 23 -10.91 -3.30 12.35
N GLU A 24 -11.27 -3.99 13.42
CA GLU A 24 -10.53 -5.10 14.02
C GLU A 24 -11.48 -6.27 14.26
N THR A 25 -10.94 -7.42 14.66
CA THR A 25 -11.77 -8.63 14.87
C THR A 25 -12.94 -8.38 15.83
N LYS A 26 -12.70 -7.61 16.90
CA LYS A 26 -13.76 -7.32 17.88
C LYS A 26 -14.84 -6.45 17.27
N SER A 27 -14.50 -5.26 16.78
CA SER A 27 -15.46 -4.30 16.20
C SER A 27 -16.21 -4.90 15.02
N PHE A 28 -15.54 -5.67 14.16
CA PHE A 28 -16.17 -6.38 13.05
C PHE A 28 -17.22 -7.38 13.53
N ASN A 29 -16.88 -8.22 14.52
CA ASN A 29 -17.82 -9.22 15.03
C ASN A 29 -19.00 -8.58 15.76
N ASP A 30 -18.79 -7.46 16.44
CA ASP A 30 -19.88 -6.74 17.11
C ASP A 30 -20.84 -6.14 16.09
N GLU A 31 -20.36 -5.55 14.99
CA GLU A 31 -21.18 -5.08 13.86
C GLU A 31 -21.99 -6.23 13.22
N VAL A 32 -21.36 -7.38 12.99
CA VAL A 32 -22.08 -8.55 12.44
C VAL A 32 -23.19 -9.04 13.37
N LYS A 33 -22.98 -9.04 14.69
CA LYS A 33 -24.00 -9.42 15.68
C LYS A 33 -25.20 -8.46 15.68
N THR A 34 -24.98 -7.18 15.37
CA THR A 34 -26.05 -6.18 15.27
C THR A 34 -26.81 -6.23 13.94
N GLY A 35 -26.43 -7.17 13.03
CA GLY A 35 -27.10 -7.39 11.76
C GLY A 35 -26.42 -6.73 10.56
N ASN A 36 -25.26 -6.12 10.73
CA ASN A 36 -24.45 -5.61 9.62
C ASN A 36 -23.67 -6.76 8.98
N PHE A 37 -24.19 -7.31 7.89
CA PHE A 37 -23.60 -8.47 7.21
C PHE A 37 -22.22 -8.20 6.59
N ASN A 38 -21.89 -6.94 6.27
CA ASN A 38 -20.57 -6.55 5.78
C ASN A 38 -20.12 -5.20 6.36
N PRO A 39 -19.42 -5.20 7.49
CA PRO A 39 -18.93 -3.98 8.14
C PRO A 39 -17.94 -3.13 7.30
N PHE A 40 -17.43 -3.65 6.19
CA PHE A 40 -16.66 -2.86 5.23
C PHE A 40 -17.52 -1.97 4.33
N ASN A 41 -18.80 -2.28 4.21
CA ASN A 41 -19.73 -1.51 3.36
C ASN A 41 -20.22 -0.26 4.11
N GLN A 42 -19.41 0.77 4.17
CA GLN A 42 -19.67 2.05 4.83
C GLN A 42 -19.74 3.16 3.78
N SER A 43 -20.77 4.01 3.85
CA SER A 43 -20.94 5.15 2.95
C SER A 43 -20.33 6.45 3.49
N GLU A 44 -20.18 6.59 4.80
CA GLU A 44 -19.81 7.84 5.46
C GLU A 44 -18.43 7.80 6.11
N ASN A 45 -17.85 6.62 6.27
CA ASN A 45 -16.61 6.45 7.00
C ASN A 45 -15.51 5.86 6.14
N ILE A 46 -14.29 6.36 6.31
CA ILE A 46 -13.08 5.73 5.80
C ILE A 46 -12.76 4.53 6.68
N ILE A 47 -12.54 3.37 6.06
CA ILE A 47 -12.18 2.15 6.77
C ILE A 47 -10.67 2.05 6.93
N ILE A 48 -10.23 1.86 8.17
CA ILE A 48 -8.81 1.63 8.49
C ILE A 48 -8.67 0.23 9.07
N CYS A 49 -7.80 -0.59 8.50
CA CYS A 49 -7.53 -1.92 9.02
C CYS A 49 -6.06 -2.34 8.87
N SER A 50 -5.68 -3.45 9.51
CA SER A 50 -4.33 -4.02 9.34
C SER A 50 -4.28 -4.99 8.17
N TYR A 51 -3.09 -5.25 7.63
CA TYR A 51 -2.86 -6.26 6.60
C TYR A 51 -3.35 -7.66 7.00
N GLN A 52 -3.11 -8.06 8.24
CA GLN A 52 -3.53 -9.38 8.71
C GLN A 52 -5.05 -9.48 8.81
N PHE A 53 -5.69 -8.40 9.26
CA PHE A 53 -7.14 -8.33 9.31
C PHE A 53 -7.73 -8.32 7.91
N ALA A 54 -7.20 -7.49 7.00
CA ALA A 54 -7.62 -7.45 5.60
C ALA A 54 -7.51 -8.83 4.93
N LYS A 55 -6.38 -9.54 5.11
CA LYS A 55 -6.24 -10.91 4.63
C LYS A 55 -7.33 -11.84 5.19
N SER A 56 -7.57 -11.78 6.50
CA SER A 56 -8.57 -12.67 7.15
C SER A 56 -10.01 -12.39 6.70
N LYS A 57 -10.25 -11.21 6.16
CA LYS A 57 -11.56 -10.72 5.71
C LYS A 57 -11.58 -10.41 4.21
N ALA A 58 -10.65 -10.96 3.43
CA ALA A 58 -10.51 -10.68 2.00
C ALA A 58 -11.83 -10.83 1.23
N HIS A 59 -12.62 -11.86 1.54
CA HIS A 59 -13.93 -12.09 0.92
C HIS A 59 -14.92 -10.92 1.12
N TYR A 60 -14.95 -10.30 2.29
CA TYR A 60 -15.80 -9.14 2.55
C TYR A 60 -15.31 -7.90 1.82
N ILE A 61 -13.97 -7.72 1.74
CA ILE A 61 -13.34 -6.63 1.02
C ILE A 61 -13.64 -6.72 -0.47
N GLU A 62 -13.58 -7.92 -1.04
CA GLU A 62 -13.87 -8.21 -2.44
C GLU A 62 -15.32 -7.89 -2.83
N GLN A 63 -16.26 -8.08 -1.90
CA GLN A 63 -17.68 -7.78 -2.08
C GLN A 63 -18.04 -6.31 -1.87
N THR A 64 -17.10 -5.49 -1.41
CA THR A 64 -17.33 -4.07 -1.13
C THR A 64 -16.86 -3.23 -2.33
N LYS A 65 -17.64 -2.24 -2.74
CA LYS A 65 -17.21 -1.28 -3.78
C LYS A 65 -16.34 -0.20 -3.16
N TRP A 66 -15.12 -0.09 -3.65
CA TRP A 66 -14.14 0.90 -3.20
C TRP A 66 -13.89 1.94 -4.29
N ASP A 67 -13.96 3.22 -3.94
CA ASP A 67 -13.56 4.33 -4.82
C ASP A 67 -12.05 4.45 -4.90
N LEU A 68 -11.39 4.26 -3.75
CA LEU A 68 -9.94 4.32 -3.61
C LEU A 68 -9.46 3.46 -2.43
N VAL A 69 -8.36 2.77 -2.62
CA VAL A 69 -7.67 2.03 -1.57
C VAL A 69 -6.28 2.60 -1.36
N ILE A 70 -5.97 2.98 -0.13
CA ILE A 70 -4.63 3.45 0.26
C ILE A 70 -3.93 2.35 1.04
N ILE A 71 -2.73 1.98 0.59
CA ILE A 71 -1.90 0.94 1.22
C ILE A 71 -0.65 1.62 1.77
N ASP A 72 -0.66 1.88 3.07
CA ASP A 72 0.48 2.48 3.76
C ASP A 72 1.51 1.41 4.15
N GLU A 73 2.79 1.77 4.17
CA GLU A 73 3.93 0.85 4.36
C GLU A 73 3.88 -0.32 3.36
N ALA A 74 3.58 0.00 2.10
CA ALA A 74 3.37 -0.96 1.02
C ALA A 74 4.59 -1.86 0.75
N HIS A 75 5.80 -1.48 1.19
CA HIS A 75 6.99 -2.34 1.12
C HIS A 75 6.76 -3.73 1.75
N ARG A 76 5.81 -3.87 2.66
CA ARG A 76 5.44 -5.16 3.28
C ARG A 76 4.81 -6.14 2.28
N LEU A 77 4.29 -5.64 1.16
CA LEU A 77 3.68 -6.45 0.09
C LEU A 77 4.62 -6.66 -1.11
N ARG A 78 5.82 -6.09 -1.12
CA ARG A 78 6.78 -6.11 -2.24
C ARG A 78 7.09 -7.51 -2.80
N ASN A 79 6.97 -8.54 -1.97
CA ASN A 79 7.18 -9.93 -2.38
C ASN A 79 5.90 -10.65 -2.87
N VAL A 80 4.89 -9.91 -3.35
CA VAL A 80 3.62 -10.46 -3.85
C VAL A 80 3.83 -11.42 -5.03
N TYR A 81 4.89 -11.24 -5.81
CA TYR A 81 5.26 -12.15 -6.91
C TYR A 81 5.67 -13.57 -6.43
N LYS A 82 5.86 -13.78 -5.13
CA LYS A 82 6.15 -15.09 -4.54
C LYS A 82 4.83 -15.77 -4.13
N PRO A 83 4.50 -16.96 -4.65
CA PRO A 83 3.27 -17.68 -4.25
C PRO A 83 3.19 -17.97 -2.74
N SER A 84 4.35 -18.06 -2.07
CA SER A 84 4.41 -18.26 -0.61
C SER A 84 3.93 -17.08 0.20
N ASN A 85 3.88 -15.88 -0.37
CA ASN A 85 3.40 -14.67 0.32
C ASN A 85 1.86 -14.58 0.29
N LYS A 86 1.22 -15.48 1.04
CA LYS A 86 -0.25 -15.59 1.11
C LYS A 86 -0.95 -14.30 1.49
N THR A 87 -0.32 -13.44 2.30
CA THR A 87 -0.94 -12.19 2.72
C THR A 87 -0.98 -11.17 1.58
N ALA A 88 0.14 -10.98 0.89
CA ALA A 88 0.19 -10.04 -0.22
C ALA A 88 -0.68 -10.50 -1.39
N ASN A 89 -0.69 -11.80 -1.70
CA ASN A 89 -1.53 -12.36 -2.77
C ASN A 89 -3.01 -12.18 -2.48
N ALA A 90 -3.49 -12.53 -1.28
CA ALA A 90 -4.89 -12.37 -0.91
C ALA A 90 -5.35 -10.90 -0.96
N ILE A 91 -4.51 -9.96 -0.52
CA ILE A 91 -4.81 -8.52 -0.59
C ILE A 91 -4.83 -8.04 -2.04
N LYS A 92 -3.85 -8.45 -2.87
CA LYS A 92 -3.81 -8.09 -4.28
C LYS A 92 -5.07 -8.58 -5.01
N GLU A 93 -5.46 -9.83 -4.80
CA GLU A 93 -6.65 -10.44 -5.42
C GLU A 93 -7.93 -9.71 -5.01
N ALA A 94 -8.14 -9.50 -3.72
CA ALA A 94 -9.33 -8.83 -3.20
C ALA A 94 -9.47 -7.36 -3.67
N LEU A 95 -8.35 -6.72 -3.99
CA LEU A 95 -8.31 -5.32 -4.40
C LEU A 95 -8.10 -5.12 -5.90
N MET A 96 -8.03 -6.20 -6.69
CA MET A 96 -7.68 -6.15 -8.11
C MET A 96 -8.47 -5.10 -8.91
N PRO A 97 -9.81 -5.00 -8.82
CA PRO A 97 -10.60 -4.11 -9.66
C PRO A 97 -10.57 -2.63 -9.24
N TYR A 98 -9.97 -2.32 -8.09
CA TYR A 98 -10.08 -0.99 -7.48
C TYR A 98 -8.86 -0.12 -7.72
N LYS A 99 -9.05 1.21 -7.72
CA LYS A 99 -7.96 2.19 -7.75
C LYS A 99 -7.15 2.10 -6.47
N LYS A 100 -5.84 2.08 -6.58
CA LYS A 100 -4.92 1.91 -5.44
C LYS A 100 -3.84 2.97 -5.43
N VAL A 101 -3.50 3.42 -4.23
CA VAL A 101 -2.32 4.24 -3.95
C VAL A 101 -1.46 3.50 -2.93
N LEU A 102 -0.22 3.25 -3.29
CA LEU A 102 0.77 2.62 -2.42
C LEU A 102 1.71 3.68 -1.86
N LEU A 103 1.81 3.75 -0.55
CA LEU A 103 2.72 4.65 0.16
C LEU A 103 3.85 3.83 0.78
N THR A 104 5.09 4.21 0.50
CA THR A 104 6.25 3.55 1.09
C THR A 104 7.50 4.43 1.02
N ALA A 105 8.30 4.40 2.07
CA ALA A 105 9.62 5.05 2.09
C ALA A 105 10.70 4.19 1.40
N THR A 106 10.50 2.87 1.30
CA THR A 106 11.51 1.91 0.82
C THR A 106 10.92 0.95 -0.21
N PRO A 107 10.63 1.42 -1.44
CA PRO A 107 10.01 0.59 -2.48
C PRO A 107 10.94 -0.55 -2.95
N LEU A 108 12.24 -0.33 -2.88
CA LEU A 108 13.27 -1.24 -3.33
C LEU A 108 14.34 -1.38 -2.24
N GLN A 109 14.67 -2.60 -1.84
CA GLN A 109 15.68 -2.86 -0.82
C GLN A 109 16.72 -3.90 -1.27
N ASN A 110 16.27 -5.07 -1.75
CA ASN A 110 17.15 -6.19 -2.03
C ASN A 110 17.17 -6.62 -3.51
N SER A 111 16.11 -6.38 -4.24
CA SER A 111 15.97 -6.89 -5.61
C SER A 111 14.99 -6.04 -6.42
N ILE A 112 15.29 -5.86 -7.70
CA ILE A 112 14.39 -5.21 -8.66
C ILE A 112 13.00 -5.88 -8.74
N LEU A 113 12.92 -7.16 -8.37
CA LEU A 113 11.66 -7.90 -8.30
C LEU A 113 10.71 -7.37 -7.21
N GLU A 114 11.23 -6.68 -6.20
CA GLU A 114 10.40 -6.02 -5.19
C GLU A 114 9.60 -4.87 -5.80
N LEU A 115 10.23 -4.14 -6.73
CA LEU A 115 9.57 -3.09 -7.50
C LEU A 115 8.51 -3.68 -8.42
N TYR A 116 8.85 -4.77 -9.15
CA TYR A 116 7.87 -5.53 -9.92
C TYR A 116 6.65 -5.90 -9.07
N GLY A 117 6.90 -6.44 -7.86
CA GLY A 117 5.82 -6.82 -6.95
C GLY A 117 4.91 -5.67 -6.57
N LEU A 118 5.46 -4.51 -6.20
CA LEU A 118 4.67 -3.34 -5.83
C LEU A 118 3.87 -2.78 -7.01
N VAL A 119 4.50 -2.64 -8.17
CA VAL A 119 3.84 -2.15 -9.39
C VAL A 119 2.72 -3.09 -9.83
N SER A 120 2.93 -4.41 -9.72
CA SER A 120 1.90 -5.40 -10.06
C SER A 120 0.67 -5.39 -9.15
N ILE A 121 0.75 -4.77 -7.96
CA ILE A 121 -0.44 -4.52 -7.12
C ILE A 121 -1.27 -3.38 -7.71
N ILE A 122 -0.61 -2.37 -8.28
CA ILE A 122 -1.29 -1.22 -8.90
C ILE A 122 -1.90 -1.66 -10.24
N ASP A 123 -1.05 -2.19 -11.11
CA ASP A 123 -1.41 -2.62 -12.45
C ASP A 123 -0.44 -3.71 -12.95
N ASP A 124 -0.99 -4.88 -13.27
CA ASP A 124 -0.21 -6.02 -13.77
C ASP A 124 0.34 -5.79 -15.19
N TYR A 125 -0.24 -4.86 -15.94
CA TYR A 125 0.15 -4.62 -17.34
C TYR A 125 1.39 -3.74 -17.50
N VAL A 126 1.77 -2.98 -16.47
CA VAL A 126 2.93 -2.06 -16.54
C VAL A 126 4.22 -2.79 -16.89
N PHE A 127 4.45 -3.93 -16.27
CA PHE A 127 5.66 -4.74 -16.48
C PHE A 127 5.41 -6.06 -17.21
N GLY A 128 4.15 -6.44 -17.40
CA GLY A 128 3.79 -7.75 -17.95
C GLY A 128 4.15 -8.90 -17.03
N ASP A 129 4.48 -10.05 -17.61
CA ASP A 129 4.75 -11.26 -16.83
C ASP A 129 6.11 -11.25 -16.14
N LEU A 130 6.20 -11.95 -15.00
CA LEU A 130 7.40 -12.01 -14.16
C LEU A 130 8.62 -12.61 -14.87
N LYS A 131 8.42 -13.57 -15.80
CA LYS A 131 9.51 -14.25 -16.51
C LYS A 131 10.19 -13.28 -17.47
N SER A 132 9.41 -12.55 -18.25
CA SER A 132 9.89 -11.51 -19.16
C SER A 132 10.59 -10.39 -18.41
N PHE A 133 9.98 -9.91 -17.32
CA PHE A 133 10.59 -8.89 -16.47
C PHE A 133 11.93 -9.34 -15.90
N LYS A 134 12.04 -10.57 -15.41
CA LYS A 134 13.30 -11.14 -14.92
C LYS A 134 14.35 -11.21 -16.02
N ALA A 135 13.99 -11.68 -17.21
CA ALA A 135 14.93 -11.80 -18.32
C ALA A 135 15.52 -10.44 -18.70
N GLN A 136 14.68 -9.40 -18.69
CA GLN A 136 15.05 -8.05 -19.12
C GLN A 136 15.81 -7.27 -18.03
N TYR A 137 15.38 -7.36 -16.75
CA TYR A 137 15.85 -6.45 -15.71
C TYR A 137 16.62 -7.10 -14.55
N SER A 138 16.78 -8.43 -14.50
CA SER A 138 17.50 -9.07 -13.37
C SER A 138 19.00 -8.78 -13.39
N ARG A 139 19.57 -8.48 -14.55
CA ARG A 139 20.99 -8.18 -14.75
C ARG A 139 21.11 -6.89 -15.58
N ILE A 140 20.65 -5.78 -14.99
CA ILE A 140 20.83 -4.49 -15.64
C ILE A 140 22.31 -4.12 -15.55
N VAL A 141 23.00 -4.17 -16.68
CA VAL A 141 24.38 -3.71 -16.83
C VAL A 141 24.39 -2.45 -17.72
N ASP A 142 23.39 -2.29 -18.58
CA ASP A 142 23.34 -1.27 -19.61
C ASP A 142 22.44 -0.08 -19.19
N GLU A 143 22.90 1.11 -19.51
CA GLU A 143 22.21 2.38 -19.21
C GLU A 143 20.84 2.47 -19.92
N GLU A 144 20.73 1.89 -21.12
CA GLU A 144 19.50 1.83 -21.92
C GLU A 144 18.36 1.10 -21.19
N ASN A 145 18.66 -0.03 -20.56
CA ASN A 145 17.69 -0.79 -19.76
C ASN A 145 17.20 -0.03 -18.51
N TYR A 146 18.07 0.81 -17.93
CA TYR A 146 17.68 1.69 -16.83
C TYR A 146 16.72 2.78 -17.28
N GLU A 147 16.97 3.39 -18.42
CA GLU A 147 16.08 4.43 -18.96
C GLU A 147 14.73 3.86 -19.35
N GLU A 148 14.71 2.69 -19.97
CA GLU A 148 13.44 1.99 -20.29
C GLU A 148 12.63 1.71 -19.03
N LEU A 149 13.24 1.12 -18.01
CA LEU A 149 12.60 0.85 -16.74
C LEU A 149 12.05 2.13 -16.09
N ARG A 150 12.85 3.19 -16.08
CA ARG A 150 12.47 4.51 -15.56
C ARG A 150 11.25 5.07 -16.29
N ASN A 151 11.23 4.96 -17.60
CA ASN A 151 10.11 5.45 -18.42
C ASN A 151 8.83 4.64 -18.16
N ARG A 152 8.94 3.34 -17.95
CA ARG A 152 7.79 2.47 -17.59
C ARG A 152 7.23 2.79 -16.20
N ILE A 153 8.08 3.15 -15.24
CA ILE A 153 7.65 3.45 -13.87
C ILE A 153 7.06 4.86 -13.75
N LYS A 154 7.57 5.82 -14.53
CA LYS A 154 7.21 7.23 -14.44
C LYS A 154 5.70 7.52 -14.38
N PRO A 155 4.83 6.83 -15.13
CA PRO A 155 3.38 7.05 -15.06
C PRO A 155 2.71 6.57 -13.75
N VAL A 156 3.33 5.61 -13.05
CA VAL A 156 2.72 4.93 -11.88
C VAL A 156 3.46 5.17 -10.57
N CYS A 157 4.63 5.82 -10.61
CA CYS A 157 5.45 6.05 -9.43
C CYS A 157 5.91 7.50 -9.34
N HIS A 158 5.62 8.12 -8.20
CA HIS A 158 6.14 9.44 -7.86
C HIS A 158 7.06 9.34 -6.64
N ARG A 159 8.26 9.92 -6.74
CA ARG A 159 9.21 9.98 -5.63
C ARG A 159 9.40 11.42 -5.17
N THR A 160 9.04 11.68 -3.92
CA THR A 160 9.33 12.95 -3.26
C THR A 160 10.56 12.79 -2.37
N LEU A 161 11.59 13.59 -2.61
CA LEU A 161 12.77 13.60 -1.76
C LEU A 161 12.57 14.60 -0.62
N ARG A 162 13.04 14.25 0.58
CA ARG A 162 12.99 15.14 1.75
C ARG A 162 13.54 16.55 1.43
N LYS A 163 14.60 16.63 0.64
CA LYS A 163 15.19 17.90 0.19
C LYS A 163 14.21 18.79 -0.57
N GLN A 164 13.28 18.21 -1.32
CA GLN A 164 12.29 18.95 -2.12
C GLN A 164 11.15 19.55 -1.29
N VAL A 165 10.92 19.02 -0.08
CA VAL A 165 9.86 19.50 0.83
C VAL A 165 10.38 20.36 1.97
N LEU A 166 11.70 20.55 2.10
CA LEU A 166 12.29 21.38 3.15
C LEU A 166 11.87 22.85 3.08
N GLU A 167 11.50 23.32 1.89
CA GLU A 167 11.00 24.70 1.68
C GLU A 167 9.58 24.89 2.25
N TYR A 168 8.83 23.81 2.39
CA TYR A 168 7.42 23.84 2.83
C TYR A 168 7.23 23.36 4.27
N ILE A 169 8.20 22.65 4.83
CA ILE A 169 8.08 22.03 6.15
C ILE A 169 9.34 22.33 6.97
N ASN A 170 9.17 23.08 8.06
CA ASN A 170 10.22 23.28 9.06
C ASN A 170 10.41 21.99 9.88
N TYR A 171 11.38 21.17 9.50
CA TYR A 171 11.79 20.05 10.34
C TYR A 171 12.64 20.56 11.50
N THR A 172 12.24 20.31 12.72
CA THR A 172 13.10 20.44 13.90
C THR A 172 14.25 19.44 13.74
N ASN A 173 15.45 19.94 13.47
CA ASN A 173 16.66 19.12 13.51
C ASN A 173 16.90 18.71 14.96
N ARG A 174 16.49 17.50 15.32
CA ARG A 174 16.94 16.88 16.58
C ARG A 174 18.39 16.48 16.36
N ILE A 175 19.32 17.26 16.89
CA ILE A 175 20.72 16.87 17.01
C ILE A 175 20.77 15.92 18.20
N PRO A 176 21.15 14.63 18.03
CA PRO A 176 21.36 13.76 19.16
C PRO A 176 22.54 14.31 19.98
N ILE A 177 22.28 14.70 21.21
CA ILE A 177 23.34 15.01 22.19
C ILE A 177 23.76 13.63 22.71
N CYS A 178 24.92 13.16 22.34
CA CYS A 178 25.55 12.00 22.97
C CYS A 178 26.20 12.51 24.25
N GLU A 179 25.64 12.13 25.42
CA GLU A 179 26.31 12.17 26.72
C GLU A 179 27.23 10.97 26.88
#